data_6b3ef6e7de70821c9561adacf6051a82
#
_entry.id   6b3ef6e7de70821c9561adacf6051a82
#
_cell.length_a   1.000
_cell.length_b   1.000
_cell.length_c   1.000
_cell.angle_alpha   90.00
_cell.angle_beta   90.00
_cell.angle_gamma   90.00
#
_symmetry.space_group_name_H-M   'P 1'
#
loop_
_entity.id
_entity.type
_entity.pdbx_description
1 polymer ?
#
loop_
_entity_poly.entity_id
_entity_poly.type
_entity_poly.pdbx_seq_one_letter_code
_entity_poly.pdbx_strand_id
1 'polypeptide(L)'
;HSVHVYFGPCSEYMGGIRPEQVKALMLAPYACQPEASRGRLWPEHLSSFRSPFQRDRDRIIHSSAFRRLKHKTQVFVEHEGDYYRTRLTHTIEVAQVARTIAGVLGLNTDLAEAVALAHDLGHTPFGHTGEDAMERLMAPFGGFDHNAQALRIVTKLERHYADFDGLNLTWETL
;
A
#
# COMPACT_ATOMS: atom_id res chain seq x y z
N HIS A 1 -11.52 30.40 23.30
CA HIS A 1 -10.62 30.97 22.29
C HIS A 1 -11.04 30.42 20.92
N SER A 2 -11.77 31.28 20.17
CA SER A 2 -12.22 30.96 18.80
C SER A 2 -11.08 31.23 17.85
N VAL A 3 -10.64 30.19 17.13
CA VAL A 3 -9.68 30.33 16.03
C VAL A 3 -10.47 30.75 14.80
N HIS A 4 -10.37 32.01 14.41
CA HIS A 4 -10.89 32.48 13.14
C HIS A 4 -9.89 32.13 12.04
N VAL A 5 -10.24 31.15 11.20
CA VAL A 5 -9.50 30.88 9.95
C VAL A 5 -9.98 31.88 8.90
N TYR A 6 -9.12 32.83 8.55
CA TYR A 6 -9.35 33.75 7.46
C TYR A 6 -9.14 33.03 6.13
N PHE A 7 -10.21 32.81 5.38
CA PHE A 7 -10.12 32.50 3.96
C PHE A 7 -10.06 33.82 3.18
N GLY A 8 -8.87 34.20 2.73
CA GLY A 8 -8.72 35.28 1.78
C GLY A 8 -9.37 34.96 0.43
N PRO A 9 -9.70 35.95 -0.41
CA PRO A 9 -10.39 35.73 -1.69
C PRO A 9 -9.56 34.86 -2.62
N CYS A 10 -10.20 33.79 -3.12
CA CYS A 10 -9.64 32.70 -3.94
C CYS A 10 -9.19 33.14 -5.35
N SER A 11 -9.22 34.48 -5.67
CA SER A 11 -8.95 35.00 -7.01
C SER A 11 -7.47 35.23 -7.32
N GLU A 12 -6.57 35.22 -6.34
CA GLU A 12 -5.14 35.52 -6.56
C GLU A 12 -4.25 34.27 -6.73
N TYR A 13 -4.80 33.05 -6.58
CA TYR A 13 -4.02 31.80 -6.69
C TYR A 13 -4.16 31.06 -8.03
N MET A 14 -4.75 31.71 -9.05
CA MET A 14 -4.68 31.22 -10.43
C MET A 14 -3.39 31.69 -11.14
N GLY A 15 -2.27 31.68 -10.44
CA GLY A 15 -0.95 31.67 -11.07
C GLY A 15 -0.87 30.43 -11.95
N GLY A 16 -0.82 30.62 -13.27
CA GLY A 16 -0.87 29.54 -14.25
C GLY A 16 0.15 28.45 -13.91
N ILE A 17 -0.31 27.23 -13.85
CA ILE A 17 0.55 26.05 -13.69
C ILE A 17 1.57 26.10 -14.82
N ARG A 18 2.86 26.24 -14.51
CA ARG A 18 3.91 26.31 -15.51
C ARG A 18 3.98 25.00 -16.30
N PRO A 19 4.28 25.05 -17.62
CA PRO A 19 4.36 23.82 -18.47
C PRO A 19 5.25 22.73 -17.87
N GLU A 20 6.32 23.09 -17.18
CA GLU A 20 7.19 22.16 -16.46
C GLU A 20 6.50 21.48 -15.28
N GLN A 21 5.55 22.13 -14.61
CA GLN A 21 4.76 21.56 -13.53
C GLN A 21 3.67 20.62 -14.04
N VAL A 22 3.10 20.92 -15.22
CA VAL A 22 2.17 20.02 -15.90
C VAL A 22 2.90 18.74 -16.37
N LYS A 23 4.13 18.88 -16.86
CA LYS A 23 4.95 17.77 -17.30
C LYS A 23 5.30 16.81 -16.15
N ALA A 24 5.46 17.32 -14.92
CA ALA A 24 5.66 16.53 -13.72
C ALA A 24 4.40 15.77 -13.23
N LEU A 25 3.22 16.13 -13.75
CA LEU A 25 1.94 15.47 -13.45
C LEU A 25 1.57 14.40 -14.49
N MET A 26 2.27 14.34 -15.63
CA MET A 26 2.01 13.33 -16.67
C MET A 26 2.85 12.08 -16.42
N LEU A 27 2.16 10.93 -16.37
CA LEU A 27 2.84 9.65 -16.29
C LEU A 27 3.70 9.40 -17.54
N ALA A 28 4.86 8.78 -17.35
CA ALA A 28 5.72 8.37 -18.45
C ALA A 28 4.99 7.35 -19.36
N PRO A 29 5.34 7.28 -20.67
CA PRO A 29 4.68 6.33 -21.59
C PRO A 29 4.81 4.85 -21.17
N TYR A 30 5.82 4.53 -20.39
CA TYR A 30 6.07 3.18 -19.84
C TYR A 30 5.43 2.94 -18.47
N ALA A 31 4.78 3.95 -17.87
CA ALA A 31 4.12 3.82 -16.59
C ALA A 31 2.75 3.13 -16.74
N CYS A 32 2.34 2.42 -15.69
CA CYS A 32 0.98 1.88 -15.60
C CYS A 32 -0.05 3.01 -15.57
N GLN A 33 -0.83 3.11 -16.65
CA GLN A 33 -1.89 4.09 -16.78
C GLN A 33 -3.16 3.55 -16.09
N PRO A 34 -3.82 4.32 -15.23
CA PRO A 34 -5.04 3.88 -14.54
C PRO A 34 -6.17 3.46 -15.50
N GLU A 35 -6.26 4.13 -16.66
CA GLU A 35 -7.26 3.90 -17.69
C GLU A 35 -7.01 2.60 -18.46
N ALA A 36 -5.75 2.12 -18.48
CA ALA A 36 -5.34 0.88 -19.13
C ALA A 36 -5.23 -0.29 -18.12
N SER A 37 -5.73 -0.12 -16.90
CA SER A 37 -5.70 -1.18 -15.89
C SER A 37 -6.46 -2.42 -16.39
N ARG A 38 -5.87 -3.60 -16.13
CA ARG A 38 -6.50 -4.91 -16.37
C ARG A 38 -7.72 -5.17 -15.47
N GLY A 39 -7.93 -4.27 -14.51
CA GLY A 39 -9.08 -4.31 -13.61
C GLY A 39 -8.92 -5.29 -12.45
N ARG A 40 -10.05 -5.74 -11.95
CA ARG A 40 -10.21 -6.57 -10.75
C ARG A 40 -10.85 -7.89 -11.11
N LEU A 41 -10.61 -8.91 -10.29
CA LEU A 41 -11.27 -10.21 -10.46
C LEU A 41 -12.80 -10.10 -10.37
N TRP A 42 -13.28 -9.36 -9.38
CA TRP A 42 -14.71 -9.09 -9.20
C TRP A 42 -15.03 -7.70 -9.71
N PRO A 43 -15.89 -7.57 -10.74
CA PRO A 43 -16.27 -6.27 -11.29
C PRO A 43 -16.93 -5.38 -10.24
N GLU A 44 -16.56 -4.11 -10.23
CA GLU A 44 -17.13 -3.11 -9.33
C GLU A 44 -17.36 -1.79 -10.05
N HIS A 45 -18.27 -0.98 -9.52
CA HIS A 45 -18.48 0.37 -10.02
C HIS A 45 -17.21 1.21 -9.91
N LEU A 46 -16.86 1.90 -10.98
CA LEU A 46 -15.75 2.84 -10.99
C LEU A 46 -16.04 4.01 -10.06
N SER A 47 -15.03 4.47 -9.37
CA SER A 47 -15.14 5.70 -8.57
C SER A 47 -15.04 6.91 -9.47
N SER A 48 -15.87 7.92 -9.24
CA SER A 48 -15.84 9.18 -9.99
C SER A 48 -14.67 10.09 -9.62
N PHE A 49 -13.97 9.83 -8.51
CA PHE A 49 -12.93 10.71 -7.96
C PHE A 49 -11.66 10.00 -7.52
N ARG A 50 -11.60 8.66 -7.55
CA ARG A 50 -10.40 7.88 -7.19
C ARG A 50 -9.99 6.98 -8.34
N SER A 51 -8.67 6.93 -8.63
CA SER A 51 -8.11 5.94 -9.54
C SER A 51 -8.25 4.51 -9.00
N PRO A 52 -8.16 3.48 -9.85
CA PRO A 52 -8.13 2.09 -9.40
C PRO A 52 -7.05 1.82 -8.35
N PHE A 53 -5.86 2.40 -8.55
CA PHE A 53 -4.70 2.21 -7.67
C PHE A 53 -4.83 2.96 -6.34
N GLN A 54 -5.49 4.13 -6.32
CA GLN A 54 -5.84 4.81 -5.07
C GLN A 54 -6.80 3.96 -4.23
N ARG A 55 -7.78 3.33 -4.89
CA ARG A 55 -8.68 2.40 -4.19
C ARG A 55 -7.95 1.19 -3.63
N ASP A 56 -6.94 0.66 -4.33
CA ASP A 56 -6.12 -0.45 -3.85
C ASP A 56 -5.33 -0.06 -2.61
N ARG A 57 -4.64 1.07 -2.65
CA ARG A 57 -3.94 1.64 -1.51
C ARG A 57 -4.87 1.76 -0.30
N ASP A 58 -6.03 2.37 -0.49
CA ASP A 58 -7.02 2.56 0.59
C ASP A 58 -7.45 1.20 1.17
N ARG A 59 -7.71 0.20 0.35
CA ARG A 59 -8.09 -1.16 0.78
C ARG A 59 -7.00 -1.83 1.60
N ILE A 60 -5.73 -1.70 1.19
CA ILE A 60 -4.59 -2.24 1.92
C ILE A 60 -4.47 -1.58 3.29
N ILE A 61 -4.50 -0.24 3.37
CA ILE A 61 -4.40 0.51 4.63
C ILE A 61 -5.53 0.12 5.60
N HIS A 62 -6.74 -0.09 5.09
CA HIS A 62 -7.89 -0.44 5.91
C HIS A 62 -8.02 -1.94 6.20
N SER A 63 -7.12 -2.79 5.69
CA SER A 63 -7.13 -4.22 5.95
C SER A 63 -6.76 -4.56 7.39
N SER A 64 -7.21 -5.70 7.88
CA SER A 64 -6.86 -6.20 9.21
C SER A 64 -5.39 -6.64 9.26
N ALA A 65 -4.85 -7.16 8.16
CA ALA A 65 -3.46 -7.54 8.04
C ALA A 65 -2.52 -6.34 8.20
N PHE A 66 -2.83 -5.20 7.57
CA PHE A 66 -2.05 -3.97 7.70
C PHE A 66 -2.01 -3.47 9.15
N ARG A 67 -3.15 -3.45 9.84
CA ARG A 67 -3.21 -3.07 11.25
C ARG A 67 -2.39 -3.98 12.16
N ARG A 68 -2.30 -5.28 11.84
CA ARG A 68 -1.49 -6.26 12.59
C ARG A 68 0.01 -6.02 12.47
N LEU A 69 0.50 -5.30 11.46
CA LEU A 69 1.91 -4.93 11.33
C LEU A 69 2.42 -4.13 12.54
N LYS A 70 1.55 -3.41 13.24
CA LYS A 70 1.88 -2.74 14.50
C LYS A 70 2.42 -3.69 15.56
N HIS A 71 1.96 -4.94 15.58
CA HIS A 71 2.32 -5.94 16.58
C HIS A 71 3.41 -6.91 16.08
N LYS A 72 3.98 -6.68 14.92
CA LYS A 72 5.08 -7.45 14.36
C LYS A 72 6.36 -6.64 14.47
N THR A 73 7.38 -7.21 15.12
CA THR A 73 8.71 -6.61 15.20
C THR A 73 9.45 -6.78 13.88
N GLN A 74 10.29 -5.81 13.53
CA GLN A 74 11.13 -5.94 12.34
C GLN A 74 12.40 -6.76 12.66
N VAL A 75 13.12 -6.43 13.73
CA VAL A 75 14.38 -7.09 14.14
C VAL A 75 14.40 -7.36 15.65
N PHE A 76 13.96 -6.42 16.48
CA PHE A 76 14.00 -6.51 17.96
C PHE A 76 12.61 -6.48 18.57
N VAL A 77 12.45 -7.07 19.76
CA VAL A 77 11.19 -7.08 20.50
C VAL A 77 10.97 -5.71 21.17
N GLU A 78 9.78 -5.15 20.99
CA GLU A 78 9.38 -3.77 21.32
C GLU A 78 9.46 -3.41 22.84
N HIS A 79 9.77 -4.37 23.73
CA HIS A 79 9.66 -4.20 25.18
C HIS A 79 10.83 -3.44 25.85
N GLU A 80 11.88 -3.07 25.12
CA GLU A 80 13.09 -2.50 25.71
C GLU A 80 13.38 -1.03 25.33
N GLY A 81 12.38 -0.25 24.89
CA GLY A 81 12.55 1.20 24.67
C GLY A 81 11.75 1.78 23.51
N ASP A 82 11.53 3.10 23.53
CA ASP A 82 10.69 3.86 22.58
C ASP A 82 11.25 3.97 21.15
N TYR A 83 12.43 3.41 20.88
CA TYR A 83 13.15 3.55 19.61
C TYR A 83 12.99 2.36 18.64
N TYR A 84 12.22 1.34 19.01
CA TYR A 84 12.13 0.15 18.18
C TYR A 84 11.09 0.29 17.07
N ARG A 85 11.57 0.04 15.86
CA ARG A 85 10.79 0.14 14.62
C ARG A 85 9.86 -1.07 14.48
N THR A 86 8.56 -0.83 14.45
CA THR A 86 7.58 -1.87 14.10
C THR A 86 7.56 -2.08 12.57
N ARG A 87 7.03 -3.22 12.11
CA ARG A 87 6.82 -3.42 10.67
C ARG A 87 5.86 -2.39 10.07
N LEU A 88 4.92 -1.87 10.84
CA LEU A 88 4.02 -0.81 10.38
C LEU A 88 4.78 0.47 10.04
N THR A 89 5.63 0.96 10.94
CA THR A 89 6.42 2.17 10.70
C THR A 89 7.40 1.99 9.55
N HIS A 90 8.06 0.81 9.47
CA HIS A 90 8.90 0.45 8.32
C HIS A 90 8.14 0.51 7.00
N THR A 91 6.99 -0.14 6.93
CA THR A 91 6.17 -0.21 5.71
C THR A 91 5.74 1.18 5.24
N ILE A 92 5.37 2.09 6.17
CA ILE A 92 5.02 3.47 5.85
C ILE A 92 6.24 4.23 5.28
N GLU A 93 7.42 4.08 5.86
CA GLU A 93 8.65 4.72 5.38
C GLU A 93 9.05 4.20 4.00
N VAL A 94 8.98 2.88 3.77
CA VAL A 94 9.22 2.27 2.46
C VAL A 94 8.25 2.81 1.42
N ALA A 95 6.96 2.91 1.76
CA ALA A 95 5.93 3.44 0.87
C ALA A 95 6.19 4.91 0.51
N GLN A 96 6.62 5.73 1.46
CA GLN A 96 7.00 7.13 1.22
C GLN A 96 8.19 7.24 0.25
N VAL A 97 9.24 6.44 0.44
CA VAL A 97 10.40 6.43 -0.45
C VAL A 97 10.02 5.93 -1.84
N ALA A 98 9.27 4.83 -1.93
CA ALA A 98 8.79 4.27 -3.20
C ALA A 98 7.96 5.29 -3.99
N ARG A 99 7.06 6.01 -3.32
CA ARG A 99 6.27 7.10 -3.90
C ARG A 99 7.14 8.23 -4.45
N THR A 100 8.18 8.63 -3.70
CA THR A 100 9.12 9.66 -4.13
C THR A 100 9.89 9.24 -5.37
N ILE A 101 10.43 8.03 -5.39
CA ILE A 101 11.17 7.47 -6.54
C ILE A 101 10.24 7.37 -7.76
N ALA A 102 9.03 6.83 -7.57
CA ALA A 102 8.04 6.72 -8.64
C ALA A 102 7.70 8.10 -9.25
N GLY A 103 7.55 9.13 -8.42
CA GLY A 103 7.32 10.50 -8.89
C GLY A 103 8.48 11.04 -9.75
N VAL A 104 9.72 10.84 -9.32
CA VAL A 104 10.91 11.28 -10.09
C VAL A 104 11.02 10.55 -11.43
N LEU A 105 10.65 9.27 -11.47
CA LEU A 105 10.69 8.44 -12.69
C LEU A 105 9.44 8.60 -13.57
N GLY A 106 8.46 9.42 -13.18
CA GLY A 106 7.20 9.57 -13.92
C GLY A 106 6.31 8.31 -13.88
N LEU A 107 6.50 7.45 -12.87
CA LEU A 107 5.68 6.25 -12.66
C LEU A 107 4.40 6.59 -11.89
N ASN A 108 3.45 5.65 -11.88
CA ASN A 108 2.23 5.81 -11.10
C ASN A 108 2.54 5.71 -9.59
N THR A 109 2.47 6.85 -8.91
CA THR A 109 2.83 6.96 -7.48
C THR A 109 1.85 6.22 -6.58
N ASP A 110 0.56 6.17 -6.93
CA ASP A 110 -0.44 5.48 -6.12
C ASP A 110 -0.26 3.95 -6.21
N LEU A 111 0.09 3.44 -7.39
CA LEU A 111 0.42 2.02 -7.57
C LEU A 111 1.69 1.65 -6.80
N ALA A 112 2.76 2.45 -6.92
CA ALA A 112 4.00 2.21 -6.20
C ALA A 112 3.80 2.22 -4.68
N GLU A 113 2.99 3.14 -4.18
CA GLU A 113 2.60 3.20 -2.77
C GLU A 113 1.79 1.98 -2.34
N ALA A 114 0.79 1.56 -3.13
CA ALA A 114 -0.05 0.40 -2.82
C ALA A 114 0.78 -0.89 -2.71
N VAL A 115 1.67 -1.15 -3.69
CA VAL A 115 2.57 -2.32 -3.67
C VAL A 115 3.52 -2.26 -2.48
N ALA A 116 4.12 -1.09 -2.21
CA ALA A 116 5.01 -0.89 -1.06
C ALA A 116 4.29 -1.11 0.28
N LEU A 117 3.02 -0.71 0.43
CA LEU A 117 2.25 -0.96 1.64
C LEU A 117 1.88 -2.45 1.82
N ALA A 118 1.81 -3.21 0.74
CA ALA A 118 1.43 -4.62 0.78
C ALA A 118 2.61 -5.57 1.05
N HIS A 119 3.87 -5.15 0.82
CA HIS A 119 5.03 -6.04 0.78
C HIS A 119 5.25 -6.87 2.06
N ASP A 120 4.95 -6.30 3.23
CA ASP A 120 5.22 -6.90 4.54
C ASP A 120 4.02 -7.64 5.17
N LEU A 121 2.86 -7.68 4.49
CA LEU A 121 1.62 -8.23 5.07
C LEU A 121 1.75 -9.70 5.46
N GLY A 122 2.53 -10.47 4.70
CA GLY A 122 2.69 -11.91 4.87
C GLY A 122 3.72 -12.35 5.91
N HIS A 123 4.56 -11.45 6.41
CA HIS A 123 5.59 -11.82 7.37
C HIS A 123 5.04 -12.38 8.68
N THR A 124 5.77 -13.34 9.24
CA THR A 124 5.50 -13.92 10.55
C THR A 124 5.88 -12.96 11.68
N PRO A 125 5.35 -13.13 12.91
CA PRO A 125 5.93 -12.55 14.11
C PRO A 125 7.38 -13.03 14.32
N PHE A 126 8.19 -12.23 14.99
CA PHE A 126 9.59 -12.54 15.33
C PHE A 126 10.55 -12.61 14.13
N GLY A 127 10.27 -11.89 13.07
CA GLY A 127 11.13 -11.74 11.89
C GLY A 127 11.51 -13.06 11.24
N HIS A 128 12.77 -13.18 10.82
CA HIS A 128 13.28 -14.39 10.14
C HIS A 128 13.25 -15.65 11.02
N THR A 129 13.46 -15.52 12.34
CA THR A 129 13.35 -16.66 13.24
C THR A 129 11.97 -17.29 13.23
N GLY A 130 10.92 -16.46 13.18
CA GLY A 130 9.56 -16.95 13.05
C GLY A 130 9.29 -17.56 11.69
N GLU A 131 9.87 -17.03 10.63
CA GLU A 131 9.77 -17.55 9.27
C GLU A 131 10.45 -18.92 9.15
N ASP A 132 11.69 -19.07 9.64
CA ASP A 132 12.43 -20.32 9.67
C ASP A 132 11.67 -21.43 10.45
N ALA A 133 11.02 -21.04 11.55
CA ALA A 133 10.21 -21.98 12.33
C ALA A 133 8.96 -22.41 11.54
N MET A 134 8.28 -21.48 10.89
CA MET A 134 7.12 -21.79 10.06
C MET A 134 7.49 -22.63 8.84
N GLU A 135 8.60 -22.30 8.16
CA GLU A 135 9.10 -23.10 7.03
C GLU A 135 9.29 -24.55 7.43
N ARG A 136 9.99 -24.81 8.55
CA ARG A 136 10.23 -26.17 9.05
C ARG A 136 8.95 -26.91 9.41
N LEU A 137 8.01 -26.23 10.09
CA LEU A 137 6.74 -26.85 10.50
C LEU A 137 5.82 -27.11 9.32
N MET A 138 5.86 -26.27 8.30
CA MET A 138 5.03 -26.36 7.10
C MET A 138 5.65 -27.19 5.99
N ALA A 139 6.88 -27.67 6.13
CA ALA A 139 7.56 -28.48 5.12
C ALA A 139 6.72 -29.66 4.59
N PRO A 140 5.97 -30.44 5.44
CA PRO A 140 5.10 -31.51 4.96
C PRO A 140 3.89 -31.02 4.13
N PHE A 141 3.57 -29.72 4.21
CA PHE A 141 2.41 -29.08 3.58
C PHE A 141 2.80 -28.13 2.43
N GLY A 142 4.05 -28.19 1.96
CA GLY A 142 4.54 -27.35 0.86
C GLY A 142 5.38 -26.14 1.29
N GLY A 143 5.77 -26.07 2.56
CA GLY A 143 6.61 -24.98 3.10
C GLY A 143 5.84 -23.70 3.45
N PHE A 144 6.59 -22.65 3.79
CA PHE A 144 6.06 -21.32 4.06
C PHE A 144 6.93 -20.27 3.35
N ASP A 145 6.28 -19.35 2.65
CA ASP A 145 6.91 -18.18 2.04
C ASP A 145 6.06 -16.94 2.36
N HIS A 146 6.69 -15.89 2.87
CA HIS A 146 5.98 -14.68 3.28
C HIS A 146 5.35 -13.91 2.09
N ASN A 147 5.94 -13.99 0.88
CA ASN A 147 5.38 -13.34 -0.31
C ASN A 147 4.12 -14.08 -0.77
N ALA A 148 4.19 -15.42 -0.83
CA ALA A 148 3.02 -16.24 -1.11
C ALA A 148 1.91 -16.02 -0.07
N GLN A 149 2.28 -15.87 1.19
CA GLN A 149 1.33 -15.56 2.26
C GLN A 149 0.74 -14.16 2.14
N ALA A 150 1.53 -13.14 1.73
CA ALA A 150 1.02 -11.79 1.46
C ALA A 150 -0.04 -11.84 0.34
N LEU A 151 0.26 -12.53 -0.75
CA LEU A 151 -0.69 -12.71 -1.85
C LEU A 151 -1.95 -13.44 -1.39
N ARG A 152 -1.81 -14.49 -0.58
CA ARG A 152 -2.95 -15.23 -0.01
C ARG A 152 -3.82 -14.35 0.89
N ILE A 153 -3.21 -13.48 1.68
CA ILE A 153 -3.92 -12.51 2.53
C ILE A 153 -4.79 -11.59 1.68
N VAL A 154 -4.21 -10.92 0.70
CA VAL A 154 -4.92 -9.92 -0.10
C VAL A 154 -5.93 -10.52 -1.08
N THR A 155 -5.77 -11.80 -1.46
CA THR A 155 -6.69 -12.47 -2.41
C THR A 155 -7.76 -13.32 -1.75
N LYS A 156 -7.54 -13.84 -0.51
CA LYS A 156 -8.42 -14.85 0.09
C LYS A 156 -8.72 -14.66 1.58
N LEU A 157 -7.74 -14.23 2.39
CA LEU A 157 -7.89 -14.29 3.85
C LEU A 157 -8.52 -13.04 4.46
N GLU A 158 -8.38 -11.89 3.83
CA GLU A 158 -9.12 -10.70 4.24
C GLU A 158 -10.60 -10.88 3.91
N ARG A 159 -11.46 -10.62 4.90
CA ARG A 159 -12.91 -10.74 4.77
C ARG A 159 -13.55 -9.41 5.15
N HIS A 160 -13.54 -8.49 4.21
CA HIS A 160 -14.04 -7.13 4.40
C HIS A 160 -15.34 -6.87 3.60
N TYR A 161 -15.56 -7.66 2.56
CA TYR A 161 -16.68 -7.53 1.62
C TYR A 161 -17.58 -8.76 1.71
N ALA A 162 -18.89 -8.54 1.54
CA ALA A 162 -19.87 -9.62 1.62
C ALA A 162 -19.84 -10.54 0.37
N ASP A 163 -19.52 -9.97 -0.78
CA ASP A 163 -19.67 -10.62 -2.08
C ASP A 163 -18.45 -11.43 -2.52
N PHE A 164 -17.28 -11.21 -1.89
CA PHE A 164 -16.04 -11.89 -2.26
C PHE A 164 -15.03 -11.94 -1.11
N ASP A 165 -14.17 -12.93 -1.16
CA ASP A 165 -12.99 -13.05 -0.28
C ASP A 165 -11.84 -12.15 -0.79
N GLY A 166 -10.96 -11.73 0.10
CA GLY A 166 -9.82 -10.88 -0.20
C GLY A 166 -10.18 -9.40 -0.32
N LEU A 167 -9.25 -8.62 -0.85
CA LEU A 167 -9.37 -7.18 -1.02
C LEU A 167 -9.81 -6.78 -2.43
N ASN A 168 -9.92 -7.72 -3.37
CA ASN A 168 -10.23 -7.46 -4.78
C ASN A 168 -9.37 -6.34 -5.36
N LEU A 169 -8.06 -6.47 -5.24
CA LEU A 169 -7.09 -5.52 -5.79
C LEU A 169 -7.01 -5.65 -7.31
N THR A 170 -6.47 -4.63 -7.98
CA THR A 170 -6.17 -4.69 -9.41
C THR A 170 -5.03 -5.68 -9.68
N TRP A 171 -4.98 -6.19 -10.92
CA TRP A 171 -3.92 -7.09 -11.36
C TRP A 171 -2.52 -6.48 -11.27
N GLU A 172 -2.43 -5.16 -11.43
CA GLU A 172 -1.18 -4.42 -11.35
C GLU A 172 -0.65 -4.31 -9.91
N THR A 173 -1.52 -4.45 -8.91
CA THR A 173 -1.16 -4.40 -7.49
C THR A 173 -0.82 -5.80 -6.95
N LEU A 174 -1.31 -6.87 -7.59
CA LEU A 174 -1.05 -8.27 -7.23
C LEU A 174 0.25 -8.78 -7.83
#